data_2285529e80d1160ff7f363f04fc2e719
#
_entry.id   2285529e80d1160ff7f363f04fc2e719
#
_cell.length_a   1.000
_cell.length_b   1.000
_cell.length_c   1.000
_cell.angle_alpha   90.00
_cell.angle_beta   90.00
_cell.angle_gamma   90.00
#
_symmetry.space_group_name_H-M   'P 1'
#
loop_
_entity.id
_entity.type
_entity.pdbx_description
1 polymer ?
#
loop_
_entity_poly.entity_id
_entity_poly.type
_entity_poly.pdbx_seq_one_letter_code
_entity_poly.pdbx_strand_id
1 'polypeptide(L)'
;DIKKISQLCHDAGALLHIDAIQALAKVEIDFMEMGPDMMSISSHKIGGPQGVGALVALEKLPIKSFVMGGGQEVGRRGGTENIAGIAGFAKAVSMVPVSLIKMAELKEWRDNVEEKLLSHASGALFLGQKAKRLPNVSMIYMPDVMSETQVMNFDLQNICVSAGSACSSGKVKSSHVIDAMCDDEKIARSTIRMSFGWGSEKSDGDAFVESWLKQYKRKHAL
;
A
#
# COMPACT_ATOMS: atom_id res chain seq x y z
N ASP A 1 -11.10 5.67 -10.27
CA ASP A 1 -12.24 4.97 -10.95
C ASP A 1 -11.70 4.25 -12.18
N ILE A 2 -11.29 2.99 -12.01
CA ILE A 2 -10.65 2.18 -13.06
C ILE A 2 -11.63 1.94 -14.21
N LYS A 3 -12.90 1.67 -13.95
CA LYS A 3 -13.91 1.44 -14.97
C LYS A 3 -14.02 2.62 -15.94
N LYS A 4 -14.02 3.85 -15.41
CA LYS A 4 -14.05 5.07 -16.23
C LYS A 4 -12.76 5.25 -17.03
N ILE A 5 -11.60 4.96 -16.42
CA ILE A 5 -10.31 5.03 -17.12
C ILE A 5 -10.25 3.99 -18.24
N SER A 6 -10.72 2.77 -17.98
CA SER A 6 -10.80 1.70 -18.98
C SER A 6 -11.63 2.13 -20.20
N GLN A 7 -12.81 2.70 -19.97
CA GLN A 7 -13.63 3.21 -21.05
C GLN A 7 -12.91 4.28 -21.87
N LEU A 8 -12.26 5.26 -21.21
CA LEU A 8 -11.51 6.31 -21.90
C LEU A 8 -10.35 5.75 -22.74
N CYS A 9 -9.63 4.74 -22.23
CA CYS A 9 -8.57 4.08 -22.99
C CYS A 9 -9.13 3.37 -24.22
N HIS A 10 -10.20 2.60 -24.06
CA HIS A 10 -10.80 1.86 -25.15
C HIS A 10 -11.43 2.77 -26.21
N ASP A 11 -12.06 3.87 -25.82
CA ASP A 11 -12.59 4.88 -26.75
C ASP A 11 -11.47 5.51 -27.60
N ALA A 12 -10.25 5.59 -27.04
CA ALA A 12 -9.06 6.06 -27.74
C ALA A 12 -8.30 4.95 -28.51
N GLY A 13 -8.79 3.70 -28.49
CA GLY A 13 -8.11 2.54 -29.10
C GLY A 13 -6.86 2.08 -28.33
N ALA A 14 -6.70 2.46 -27.07
CA ALA A 14 -5.57 2.10 -26.22
C ALA A 14 -5.92 0.94 -25.29
N LEU A 15 -4.89 0.16 -24.91
CA LEU A 15 -5.01 -0.87 -23.89
C LEU A 15 -4.75 -0.28 -22.50
N LEU A 16 -5.44 -0.80 -21.48
CA LEU A 16 -5.22 -0.45 -20.08
C LEU A 16 -4.57 -1.61 -19.31
N HIS A 17 -3.37 -1.37 -18.80
CA HIS A 17 -2.75 -2.20 -17.76
C HIS A 17 -2.86 -1.52 -16.41
N ILE A 18 -3.27 -2.24 -15.38
CA ILE A 18 -3.29 -1.75 -14.01
C ILE A 18 -2.29 -2.52 -13.14
N ASP A 19 -1.55 -1.79 -12.32
CA ASP A 19 -0.78 -2.38 -11.23
C ASP A 19 -1.67 -2.47 -9.99
N ALA A 20 -2.14 -3.67 -9.68
CA ALA A 20 -2.99 -3.96 -8.53
C ALA A 20 -2.22 -4.61 -7.36
N ILE A 21 -0.88 -4.53 -7.37
CA ILE A 21 0.00 -5.16 -6.37
C ILE A 21 -0.35 -4.71 -4.95
N GLN A 22 -0.77 -3.47 -4.76
CA GLN A 22 -1.18 -2.95 -3.45
C GLN A 22 -2.70 -2.98 -3.21
N ALA A 23 -3.50 -3.37 -4.19
CA ALA A 23 -4.96 -3.39 -4.08
C ALA A 23 -5.52 -4.77 -3.72
N LEU A 24 -4.98 -5.85 -4.30
CA LEU A 24 -5.42 -7.23 -4.02
C LEU A 24 -5.40 -7.52 -2.53
N ALA A 25 -6.45 -8.17 -2.04
CA ALA A 25 -6.69 -8.51 -0.63
C ALA A 25 -6.84 -7.33 0.34
N LYS A 26 -6.89 -6.08 -0.17
CA LYS A 26 -7.12 -4.87 0.65
C LYS A 26 -8.39 -4.13 0.26
N VAL A 27 -8.75 -4.20 -1.01
CA VAL A 27 -10.02 -3.68 -1.55
C VAL A 27 -10.62 -4.73 -2.48
N GLU A 28 -11.93 -4.64 -2.69
CA GLU A 28 -12.61 -5.50 -3.67
C GLU A 28 -12.11 -5.19 -5.08
N ILE A 29 -11.83 -6.26 -5.82
CA ILE A 29 -11.38 -6.20 -7.22
C ILE A 29 -12.24 -7.17 -8.02
N ASP A 30 -12.95 -6.64 -9.02
CA ASP A 30 -13.54 -7.42 -10.09
C ASP A 30 -12.90 -7.00 -11.41
N PHE A 31 -12.02 -7.86 -11.95
CA PHE A 31 -11.29 -7.58 -13.17
C PHE A 31 -12.22 -7.36 -14.35
N MET A 32 -13.30 -8.13 -14.45
CA MET A 32 -14.23 -8.05 -15.57
C MET A 32 -15.11 -6.79 -15.47
N GLU A 33 -15.58 -6.45 -14.27
CA GLU A 33 -16.37 -5.23 -14.08
C GLU A 33 -15.54 -3.95 -14.25
N MET A 34 -14.29 -3.96 -13.77
CA MET A 34 -13.37 -2.83 -13.93
C MET A 34 -12.92 -2.61 -15.38
N GLY A 35 -12.88 -3.68 -16.17
CA GLY A 35 -12.63 -3.68 -17.61
C GLY A 35 -11.20 -3.38 -18.08
N PRO A 36 -10.11 -3.52 -17.28
CA PRO A 36 -8.77 -3.38 -17.83
C PRO A 36 -8.45 -4.54 -18.78
N ASP A 37 -7.47 -4.37 -19.62
CA ASP A 37 -6.97 -5.44 -20.49
C ASP A 37 -5.97 -6.35 -19.76
N MET A 38 -5.21 -5.77 -18.82
CA MET A 38 -4.20 -6.48 -18.03
C MET A 38 -4.15 -5.95 -16.60
N MET A 39 -3.74 -6.83 -15.68
CA MET A 39 -3.55 -6.49 -14.27
C MET A 39 -2.37 -7.27 -13.67
N SER A 40 -1.42 -6.57 -13.05
CA SER A 40 -0.33 -7.18 -12.31
C SER A 40 -0.68 -7.37 -10.83
N ILE A 41 -0.37 -8.55 -10.28
CA ILE A 41 -0.53 -8.89 -8.87
C ILE A 41 0.70 -9.61 -8.33
N SER A 42 0.95 -9.52 -7.02
CA SER A 42 2.14 -10.11 -6.40
C SER A 42 1.81 -10.86 -5.12
N SER A 43 2.34 -12.07 -5.00
CA SER A 43 2.09 -12.99 -3.91
C SER A 43 2.49 -12.43 -2.54
N HIS A 44 3.71 -11.89 -2.40
CA HIS A 44 4.22 -11.41 -1.11
C HIS A 44 3.48 -10.18 -0.55
N LYS A 45 2.66 -9.52 -1.35
CA LYS A 45 1.82 -8.39 -0.89
C LYS A 45 0.51 -8.81 -0.25
N ILE A 46 0.18 -10.11 -0.34
CA ILE A 46 -1.04 -10.71 0.22
C ILE A 46 -0.73 -11.86 1.18
N GLY A 47 0.51 -11.95 1.68
CA GLY A 47 0.95 -12.97 2.64
C GLY A 47 1.42 -14.29 2.02
N GLY A 48 1.57 -14.35 0.70
CA GLY A 48 2.17 -15.50 0.01
C GLY A 48 3.69 -15.38 -0.14
N PRO A 49 4.34 -16.37 -0.78
CA PRO A 49 5.79 -16.40 -0.93
C PRO A 49 6.32 -15.28 -1.83
N GLN A 50 7.59 -14.88 -1.58
CA GLN A 50 8.31 -13.97 -2.45
C GLN A 50 8.72 -14.64 -3.77
N GLY A 51 9.05 -13.83 -4.78
CA GLY A 51 9.56 -14.32 -6.08
C GLY A 51 8.48 -14.90 -7.00
N VAL A 52 7.19 -14.72 -6.69
CA VAL A 52 6.08 -15.14 -7.54
C VAL A 52 5.01 -14.06 -7.61
N GLY A 53 4.43 -13.90 -8.79
CA GLY A 53 3.33 -12.99 -9.08
C GLY A 53 2.58 -13.47 -10.32
N ALA A 54 1.57 -12.74 -10.73
CA ALA A 54 0.82 -13.06 -11.93
C ALA A 54 0.47 -11.80 -12.73
N LEU A 55 0.41 -11.99 -14.03
CA LEU A 55 -0.24 -11.08 -14.96
C LEU A 55 -1.59 -11.68 -15.34
N VAL A 56 -2.66 -11.08 -14.86
CA VAL A 56 -4.03 -11.38 -15.32
C VAL A 56 -4.24 -10.61 -16.62
N ALA A 57 -4.70 -11.27 -17.67
CA ALA A 57 -4.87 -10.64 -18.97
C ALA A 57 -6.04 -11.27 -19.73
N LEU A 58 -6.70 -10.48 -20.57
CA LEU A 58 -7.70 -11.01 -21.48
C LEU A 58 -7.03 -11.97 -22.48
N GLU A 59 -7.65 -13.12 -22.70
CA GLU A 59 -7.09 -14.19 -23.54
C GLU A 59 -6.77 -13.73 -24.98
N LYS A 60 -7.58 -12.84 -25.53
CA LYS A 60 -7.45 -12.30 -26.90
C LYS A 60 -6.27 -11.36 -27.11
N LEU A 61 -5.57 -10.94 -26.04
CA LEU A 61 -4.45 -10.01 -26.17
C LEU A 61 -3.26 -10.67 -26.83
N PRO A 62 -2.62 -10.04 -27.82
CA PRO A 62 -1.44 -10.56 -28.50
C PRO A 62 -0.17 -10.34 -27.68
N ILE A 63 -0.10 -10.94 -26.49
CA ILE A 63 1.05 -10.85 -25.59
C ILE A 63 2.17 -11.70 -26.16
N LYS A 64 3.26 -11.05 -26.60
CA LYS A 64 4.47 -11.73 -27.05
C LYS A 64 5.31 -12.15 -25.84
N SER A 65 5.82 -13.39 -25.87
CA SER A 65 6.77 -13.87 -24.87
C SER A 65 8.04 -13.04 -24.90
N PHE A 66 8.40 -12.44 -23.75
CA PHE A 66 9.69 -11.78 -23.58
C PHE A 66 10.79 -12.78 -23.24
N VAL A 67 10.48 -13.83 -22.45
CA VAL A 67 11.39 -14.91 -22.09
C VAL A 67 11.04 -16.13 -22.94
N MET A 68 11.85 -16.39 -23.96
CA MET A 68 11.66 -17.54 -24.86
C MET A 68 11.95 -18.85 -24.13
N GLY A 69 11.23 -19.93 -24.47
CA GLY A 69 11.42 -21.25 -23.85
C GLY A 69 10.59 -22.35 -24.49
N GLY A 70 10.44 -23.46 -23.79
CA GLY A 70 9.82 -24.70 -24.27
C GLY A 70 8.31 -24.79 -24.19
N GLY A 71 7.58 -23.66 -24.15
CA GLY A 71 6.12 -23.67 -24.13
C GLY A 71 5.48 -23.51 -22.75
N GLN A 72 6.25 -23.26 -21.71
CA GLN A 72 5.75 -22.97 -20.37
C GLN A 72 4.81 -21.76 -20.39
N GLU A 73 3.88 -21.70 -19.43
CA GLU A 73 2.83 -20.65 -19.36
C GLU A 73 2.08 -20.51 -20.68
N VAL A 74 1.77 -21.62 -21.35
CA VAL A 74 1.12 -21.65 -22.67
C VAL A 74 1.91 -20.82 -23.72
N GLY A 75 3.25 -20.91 -23.69
CA GLY A 75 4.16 -20.18 -24.58
C GLY A 75 4.31 -18.71 -24.28
N ARG A 76 3.76 -18.21 -23.18
CA ARG A 76 3.80 -16.78 -22.81
C ARG A 76 5.04 -16.41 -21.98
N ARG A 77 5.68 -17.38 -21.32
CA ARG A 77 6.89 -17.14 -20.49
C ARG A 77 7.67 -18.44 -20.35
N GLY A 78 8.87 -18.49 -20.92
CA GLY A 78 9.75 -19.64 -20.82
C GLY A 78 10.41 -19.79 -19.43
N GLY A 79 10.99 -20.97 -19.18
CA GLY A 79 11.63 -21.37 -17.93
C GLY A 79 10.72 -22.23 -17.05
N THR A 80 11.32 -23.17 -16.32
CA THR A 80 10.60 -24.07 -15.41
C THR A 80 9.77 -23.28 -14.39
N GLU A 81 8.53 -23.65 -14.22
CA GLU A 81 7.59 -23.00 -13.33
C GLU A 81 8.01 -23.19 -11.85
N ASN A 82 7.90 -22.12 -11.07
CA ASN A 82 8.09 -22.18 -9.62
C ASN A 82 6.83 -22.76 -8.93
N ILE A 83 6.64 -24.08 -9.05
CA ILE A 83 5.43 -24.75 -8.57
C ILE A 83 5.16 -24.51 -7.09
N ALA A 84 6.20 -24.54 -6.24
CA ALA A 84 6.06 -24.26 -4.81
C ALA A 84 5.57 -22.84 -4.54
N GLY A 85 6.14 -21.85 -5.23
CA GLY A 85 5.72 -20.46 -5.14
C GLY A 85 4.31 -20.25 -5.66
N ILE A 86 3.96 -20.88 -6.78
CA ILE A 86 2.61 -20.82 -7.38
C ILE A 86 1.57 -21.43 -6.44
N ALA A 87 1.84 -22.59 -5.85
CA ALA A 87 0.94 -23.22 -4.88
C ALA A 87 0.73 -22.33 -3.63
N GLY A 88 1.80 -21.75 -3.10
CA GLY A 88 1.71 -20.80 -1.98
C GLY A 88 0.94 -19.53 -2.36
N PHE A 89 1.12 -19.02 -3.59
CA PHE A 89 0.34 -17.89 -4.09
C PHE A 89 -1.14 -18.22 -4.24
N ALA A 90 -1.47 -19.39 -4.80
CA ALA A 90 -2.85 -19.86 -4.90
C ALA A 90 -3.52 -19.95 -3.51
N LYS A 91 -2.79 -20.43 -2.49
CA LYS A 91 -3.29 -20.44 -1.12
C LYS A 91 -3.54 -19.02 -0.59
N ALA A 92 -2.62 -18.09 -0.82
CA ALA A 92 -2.79 -16.69 -0.42
C ALA A 92 -4.01 -16.05 -1.11
N VAL A 93 -4.22 -16.30 -2.41
CA VAL A 93 -5.40 -15.83 -3.15
C VAL A 93 -6.69 -16.41 -2.55
N SER A 94 -6.71 -17.69 -2.16
CA SER A 94 -7.88 -18.30 -1.52
C SER A 94 -8.27 -17.66 -0.18
N MET A 95 -7.35 -16.93 0.44
CA MET A 95 -7.57 -16.18 1.69
C MET A 95 -8.08 -14.75 1.48
N VAL A 96 -8.19 -14.28 0.24
CA VAL A 96 -8.63 -12.90 -0.07
C VAL A 96 -9.97 -12.54 0.59
N PRO A 97 -11.02 -13.39 0.56
CA PRO A 97 -12.29 -13.05 1.23
C PRO A 97 -12.12 -12.78 2.73
N VAL A 98 -11.31 -13.59 3.41
CA VAL A 98 -11.02 -13.42 4.85
C VAL A 98 -10.17 -12.15 5.08
N SER A 99 -9.23 -11.86 4.17
CA SER A 99 -8.42 -10.65 4.23
C SER A 99 -9.26 -9.38 4.11
N LEU A 100 -10.27 -9.36 3.25
CA LEU A 100 -11.17 -8.21 3.09
C LEU A 100 -11.98 -7.92 4.37
N ILE A 101 -12.41 -8.96 5.09
CA ILE A 101 -13.06 -8.81 6.40
C ILE A 101 -12.08 -8.17 7.39
N LYS A 102 -10.85 -8.68 7.45
CA LYS A 102 -9.79 -8.09 8.33
C LYS A 102 -9.48 -6.65 7.95
N MET A 103 -9.49 -6.31 6.67
CA MET A 103 -9.24 -4.93 6.22
C MET A 103 -10.32 -3.95 6.68
N ALA A 104 -11.57 -4.38 6.80
CA ALA A 104 -12.65 -3.56 7.38
C ALA A 104 -12.36 -3.24 8.86
N GLU A 105 -11.93 -4.23 9.64
CA GLU A 105 -11.50 -4.05 11.03
C GLU A 105 -10.29 -3.10 11.15
N LEU A 106 -9.26 -3.30 10.31
CA LEU A 106 -8.08 -2.44 10.30
C LEU A 106 -8.40 -0.99 9.93
N LYS A 107 -9.43 -0.78 9.11
CA LYS A 107 -9.94 0.55 8.80
C LYS A 107 -10.46 1.25 10.06
N GLU A 108 -11.23 0.56 10.88
CA GLU A 108 -11.75 1.12 12.14
C GLU A 108 -10.61 1.48 13.10
N TRP A 109 -9.58 0.62 13.20
CA TRP A 109 -8.42 0.92 14.04
C TRP A 109 -7.64 2.13 13.53
N ARG A 110 -7.41 2.21 12.21
CA ARG A 110 -6.75 3.36 11.58
C ARG A 110 -7.53 4.66 11.83
N ASP A 111 -8.85 4.64 11.63
CA ASP A 111 -9.72 5.79 11.82
C ASP A 111 -9.70 6.25 13.30
N ASN A 112 -9.70 5.30 14.24
CA ASN A 112 -9.59 5.59 15.68
C ASN A 112 -8.24 6.22 16.05
N VAL A 113 -7.13 5.76 15.45
CA VAL A 113 -5.81 6.40 15.62
C VAL A 113 -5.85 7.84 15.15
N GLU A 114 -6.38 8.10 13.95
CA GLU A 114 -6.48 9.45 13.39
C GLU A 114 -7.33 10.37 14.27
N GLU A 115 -8.48 9.91 14.74
CA GLU A 115 -9.37 10.66 15.64
C GLU A 115 -8.69 11.03 16.96
N LYS A 116 -7.99 10.06 17.60
CA LYS A 116 -7.24 10.31 18.83
C LYS A 116 -6.14 11.34 18.64
N LEU A 117 -5.42 11.29 17.53
CA LEU A 117 -4.36 12.27 17.23
C LEU A 117 -4.94 13.66 16.95
N LEU A 118 -6.02 13.76 16.19
CA LEU A 118 -6.70 15.04 15.91
C LEU A 118 -7.21 15.72 17.17
N SER A 119 -7.72 14.95 18.13
CA SER A 119 -8.27 15.49 19.38
C SER A 119 -7.19 16.01 20.37
N HIS A 120 -5.92 15.58 20.20
CA HIS A 120 -4.86 15.90 21.16
C HIS A 120 -3.67 16.66 20.57
N ALA A 121 -3.64 16.85 19.24
CA ALA A 121 -2.49 17.47 18.57
C ALA A 121 -2.95 18.52 17.53
N SER A 122 -2.88 19.78 17.90
CA SER A 122 -3.17 20.88 16.98
C SER A 122 -2.18 20.89 15.81
N GLY A 123 -2.70 20.99 14.59
CA GLY A 123 -1.89 21.03 13.37
C GLY A 123 -1.45 19.67 12.83
N ALA A 124 -1.82 18.54 13.45
CA ALA A 124 -1.66 17.22 12.85
C ALA A 124 -2.52 17.13 11.58
N LEU A 125 -1.96 16.55 10.49
CA LEU A 125 -2.67 16.38 9.23
C LEU A 125 -2.58 14.91 8.77
N PHE A 126 -3.64 14.48 8.09
CA PHE A 126 -3.73 13.14 7.50
C PHE A 126 -3.87 13.28 5.98
N LEU A 127 -2.79 12.98 5.26
CA LEU A 127 -2.77 13.18 3.81
C LEU A 127 -3.69 12.17 3.11
N GLY A 128 -4.48 12.67 2.17
CA GLY A 128 -5.44 11.87 1.44
C GLY A 128 -6.70 11.48 2.23
N GLN A 129 -6.95 12.04 3.43
CA GLN A 129 -8.10 11.69 4.28
C GLN A 129 -9.46 11.88 3.58
N LYS A 130 -9.56 12.89 2.69
CA LYS A 130 -10.79 13.20 1.94
C LYS A 130 -11.02 12.29 0.72
N ALA A 131 -10.05 11.48 0.35
CA ALA A 131 -10.12 10.57 -0.79
C ALA A 131 -10.41 9.13 -0.35
N LYS A 132 -10.89 8.30 -1.28
CA LYS A 132 -10.90 6.85 -1.10
C LYS A 132 -9.45 6.36 -1.03
N ARG A 133 -9.08 5.69 0.05
CA ARG A 133 -7.71 5.21 0.30
C ARG A 133 -7.72 3.80 0.88
N LEU A 134 -6.58 3.15 0.87
CA LEU A 134 -6.45 1.82 1.48
C LEU A 134 -6.87 1.86 2.95
N PRO A 135 -7.56 0.81 3.44
CA PRO A 135 -8.12 0.79 4.79
C PRO A 135 -7.08 0.81 5.90
N ASN A 136 -5.92 0.21 5.65
CA ASN A 136 -4.92 -0.12 6.65
C ASN A 136 -3.72 0.85 6.71
N VAL A 137 -3.75 1.95 5.98
CA VAL A 137 -2.61 2.88 5.85
C VAL A 137 -3.03 4.31 6.19
N SER A 138 -2.20 5.03 6.93
CA SER A 138 -2.32 6.47 7.15
C SER A 138 -0.99 7.19 6.93
N MET A 139 -1.03 8.33 6.25
CA MET A 139 0.08 9.26 6.08
C MET A 139 -0.12 10.40 7.07
N ILE A 140 0.73 10.47 8.09
CA ILE A 140 0.53 11.31 9.28
C ILE A 140 1.63 12.35 9.37
N TYR A 141 1.25 13.60 9.27
CA TYR A 141 2.13 14.75 9.49
C TYR A 141 2.17 15.14 10.96
N MET A 142 3.37 15.28 11.51
CA MET A 142 3.61 15.87 12.84
C MET A 142 4.28 17.22 12.66
N PRO A 143 3.67 18.34 13.13
CA PRO A 143 4.30 19.67 13.04
C PRO A 143 5.70 19.67 13.66
N ASP A 144 6.64 20.29 12.96
CA ASP A 144 8.00 20.60 13.42
C ASP A 144 8.85 19.41 13.89
N VAL A 145 8.46 18.17 13.58
CA VAL A 145 9.23 16.96 13.87
C VAL A 145 9.54 16.22 12.58
N MET A 146 10.80 16.20 12.20
CA MET A 146 11.27 15.51 10.99
C MET A 146 10.92 14.02 11.02
N SER A 147 10.57 13.47 9.88
CA SER A 147 10.17 12.06 9.74
C SER A 147 11.23 11.08 10.20
N GLU A 148 12.52 11.37 9.98
CA GLU A 148 13.63 10.54 10.45
C GLU A 148 13.67 10.49 11.99
N THR A 149 13.46 11.64 12.64
CA THR A 149 13.40 11.73 14.10
C THR A 149 12.21 10.93 14.63
N GLN A 150 11.06 11.01 13.96
CA GLN A 150 9.89 10.22 14.33
C GLN A 150 10.19 8.73 14.23
N VAL A 151 10.73 8.27 13.10
CA VAL A 151 11.08 6.85 12.85
C VAL A 151 12.04 6.34 13.94
N MET A 152 13.13 7.08 14.23
CA MET A 152 14.09 6.70 15.28
C MET A 152 13.44 6.57 16.65
N ASN A 153 12.57 7.51 17.02
CA ASN A 153 11.87 7.46 18.30
C ASN A 153 10.88 6.31 18.41
N PHE A 154 10.20 5.95 17.29
CA PHE A 154 9.33 4.79 17.24
C PHE A 154 10.13 3.48 17.31
N ASP A 155 11.23 3.39 16.58
CA ASP A 155 12.12 2.21 16.56
C ASP A 155 12.65 1.88 17.97
N LEU A 156 13.06 2.90 18.73
CA LEU A 156 13.47 2.77 20.13
C LEU A 156 12.37 2.22 21.07
N GLN A 157 11.13 2.23 20.62
CA GLN A 157 9.96 1.70 21.33
C GLN A 157 9.41 0.43 20.67
N ASN A 158 10.16 -0.18 19.75
CA ASN A 158 9.78 -1.36 18.96
C ASN A 158 8.51 -1.15 18.11
N ILE A 159 8.26 0.07 17.66
CA ILE A 159 7.15 0.41 16.78
C ILE A 159 7.71 0.71 15.37
N CYS A 160 7.42 -0.14 14.43
CA CYS A 160 7.89 0.01 13.04
C CYS A 160 6.98 0.92 12.23
N VAL A 161 7.52 2.04 11.77
CA VAL A 161 6.86 2.97 10.83
C VAL A 161 7.78 3.26 9.66
N SER A 162 7.27 3.92 8.63
CA SER A 162 8.08 4.29 7.47
C SER A 162 8.09 5.79 7.25
N ALA A 163 9.23 6.33 6.81
CA ALA A 163 9.35 7.71 6.33
C ALA A 163 9.63 7.74 4.83
N GLY A 164 9.13 8.76 4.14
CA GLY A 164 9.37 8.97 2.72
C GLY A 164 8.80 7.89 1.80
N SER A 165 9.33 7.80 0.58
CA SER A 165 9.04 6.71 -0.35
C SER A 165 9.90 5.50 0.02
N ALA A 166 9.29 4.32 0.14
CA ALA A 166 9.95 3.07 0.53
C ALA A 166 11.09 2.60 -0.41
N CYS A 167 11.31 3.29 -1.53
CA CYS A 167 12.25 2.89 -2.59
C CYS A 167 13.56 3.70 -2.63
N SER A 168 13.82 4.62 -1.69
CA SER A 168 15.06 5.39 -1.68
C SER A 168 16.14 4.69 -0.87
N SER A 169 17.04 3.99 -1.54
CA SER A 169 18.23 3.41 -0.94
C SER A 169 19.13 4.48 -0.31
N GLY A 170 19.14 4.57 1.01
CA GLY A 170 20.24 5.17 1.77
C GLY A 170 20.26 6.69 1.99
N LYS A 171 19.38 7.48 1.37
CA LYS A 171 19.15 8.89 1.73
C LYS A 171 17.65 9.13 1.80
N VAL A 172 17.16 9.59 2.95
CA VAL A 172 15.76 9.97 3.09
C VAL A 172 15.54 11.24 2.25
N LYS A 173 15.06 11.04 1.03
CA LYS A 173 14.50 12.12 0.22
C LYS A 173 13.05 12.29 0.61
N SER A 174 12.53 13.51 0.52
CA SER A 174 11.09 13.76 0.60
C SER A 174 10.33 12.81 -0.32
N SER A 175 9.15 12.40 0.07
CA SER A 175 8.35 11.52 -0.78
C SER A 175 7.81 12.33 -1.96
N HIS A 176 8.23 11.98 -3.18
CA HIS A 176 7.68 12.59 -4.40
C HIS A 176 6.15 12.51 -4.49
N VAL A 177 5.54 11.51 -3.81
CA VAL A 177 4.09 11.38 -3.71
C VAL A 177 3.52 12.50 -2.84
N ILE A 178 4.14 12.78 -1.69
CA ILE A 178 3.70 13.86 -0.80
C ILE A 178 3.97 15.21 -1.45
N ASP A 179 5.13 15.39 -2.09
CA ASP A 179 5.48 16.61 -2.83
C ASP A 179 4.44 16.91 -3.93
N ALA A 180 3.88 15.88 -4.58
CA ALA A 180 2.81 16.04 -5.57
C ALA A 180 1.41 16.28 -4.96
N MET A 181 1.23 16.01 -3.66
CA MET A 181 -0.04 16.20 -2.95
C MET A 181 -0.13 17.53 -2.22
N CYS A 182 1.00 18.12 -1.86
CA CYS A 182 1.06 19.40 -1.15
C CYS A 182 2.34 20.16 -1.50
N ASP A 183 2.24 21.47 -1.67
CA ASP A 183 3.35 22.35 -2.06
C ASP A 183 4.22 22.77 -0.85
N ASP A 184 4.03 22.17 0.33
CA ASP A 184 4.80 22.50 1.53
C ASP A 184 5.84 21.41 1.85
N GLU A 185 7.11 21.73 1.59
CA GLU A 185 8.24 20.83 1.87
C GLU A 185 8.32 20.41 3.35
N LYS A 186 7.85 21.26 4.29
CA LYS A 186 7.83 20.91 5.72
C LYS A 186 6.88 19.74 6.00
N ILE A 187 5.72 19.74 5.33
CA ILE A 187 4.77 18.62 5.43
C ILE A 187 5.43 17.35 4.90
N ALA A 188 6.05 17.42 3.73
CA ALA A 188 6.70 16.26 3.12
C ALA A 188 7.82 15.66 4.00
N ARG A 189 8.63 16.50 4.63
CA ARG A 189 9.74 16.09 5.49
C ARG A 189 9.31 15.63 6.89
N SER A 190 8.11 15.95 7.33
CA SER A 190 7.60 15.63 8.67
C SER A 190 6.44 14.64 8.66
N THR A 191 6.22 13.96 7.54
CA THR A 191 5.18 12.95 7.37
C THR A 191 5.75 11.55 7.44
N ILE A 192 5.15 10.70 8.26
CA ILE A 192 5.40 9.26 8.32
C ILE A 192 4.21 8.48 7.77
N ARG A 193 4.46 7.21 7.40
CA ARG A 193 3.42 6.26 7.04
C ARG A 193 3.28 5.21 8.14
N MET A 194 2.11 5.18 8.77
CA MET A 194 1.65 4.10 9.62
C MET A 194 0.91 3.07 8.76
N SER A 195 1.15 1.80 9.01
CA SER A 195 0.47 0.70 8.30
C SER A 195 0.15 -0.43 9.26
N PHE A 196 -1.12 -0.85 9.30
CA PHE A 196 -1.52 -2.10 9.95
C PHE A 196 -1.37 -3.26 8.97
N GLY A 197 -0.93 -4.41 9.46
CA GLY A 197 -0.82 -5.66 8.72
C GLY A 197 -1.78 -6.72 9.22
N TRP A 198 -1.73 -7.91 8.61
CA TRP A 198 -2.57 -9.05 9.00
C TRP A 198 -2.41 -9.44 10.47
N GLY A 199 -1.18 -9.41 10.98
CA GLY A 199 -0.85 -9.77 12.36
C GLY A 199 -0.94 -8.61 13.36
N SER A 200 -1.41 -7.42 12.94
CA SER A 200 -1.59 -6.30 13.86
C SER A 200 -2.76 -6.52 14.79
N GLU A 201 -2.62 -5.98 16.01
CA GLU A 201 -3.63 -5.95 17.04
C GLU A 201 -4.10 -4.50 17.29
N LYS A 202 -5.26 -4.34 17.91
CA LYS A 202 -5.80 -3.02 18.25
C LYS A 202 -4.86 -2.25 19.21
N SER A 203 -4.22 -2.96 20.11
CA SER A 203 -3.21 -2.44 21.05
C SER A 203 -2.02 -1.78 20.35
N ASP A 204 -1.65 -2.22 19.16
CA ASP A 204 -0.57 -1.58 18.38
C ASP A 204 -0.93 -0.15 18.00
N GLY A 205 -2.20 0.09 17.67
CA GLY A 205 -2.72 1.44 17.40
C GLY A 205 -2.67 2.33 18.65
N ASP A 206 -3.02 1.80 19.81
CA ASP A 206 -2.96 2.54 21.07
C ASP A 206 -1.51 2.88 21.46
N ALA A 207 -0.59 1.94 21.33
CA ALA A 207 0.85 2.15 21.57
C ALA A 207 1.44 3.20 20.60
N PHE A 208 1.02 3.15 19.31
CA PHE A 208 1.41 4.15 18.34
C PHE A 208 0.94 5.56 18.73
N VAL A 209 -0.33 5.71 19.13
CA VAL A 209 -0.91 7.01 19.56
C VAL A 209 -0.15 7.55 20.76
N GLU A 210 0.10 6.74 21.79
CA GLU A 210 0.84 7.15 22.99
C GLU A 210 2.24 7.64 22.63
N SER A 211 2.98 6.87 21.86
CA SER A 211 4.32 7.23 21.40
C SER A 211 4.33 8.50 20.57
N TRP A 212 3.39 8.64 19.61
CA TRP A 212 3.28 9.81 18.76
C TRP A 212 2.98 11.08 19.56
N LEU A 213 2.02 11.02 20.47
CA LEU A 213 1.65 12.15 21.34
C LEU A 213 2.77 12.54 22.31
N LYS A 214 3.55 11.57 22.80
CA LYS A 214 4.73 11.85 23.63
C LYS A 214 5.78 12.65 22.85
N GLN A 215 6.04 12.29 21.59
CA GLN A 215 6.95 13.05 20.72
C GLN A 215 6.42 14.45 20.43
N TYR A 216 5.13 14.56 20.09
CA TYR A 216 4.46 15.82 19.82
C TYR A 216 4.54 16.77 21.03
N LYS A 217 4.14 16.32 22.20
CA LYS A 217 4.17 17.11 23.46
C LYS A 217 5.58 17.58 23.80
N ARG A 218 6.58 16.69 23.68
CA ARG A 218 7.98 17.03 23.92
C ARG A 218 8.46 18.17 23.00
N LYS A 219 8.05 18.18 21.75
CA LYS A 219 8.44 19.21 20.79
C LYS A 219 7.77 20.56 21.08
N HIS A 220 6.51 20.54 21.47
CA HIS A 220 5.70 21.75 21.66
C HIS A 220 5.63 22.21 23.12
N ALA A 221 6.44 21.63 24.03
CA ALA A 221 6.54 21.97 25.46
C ALA A 221 5.17 21.92 26.19
N LEU A 222 4.34 20.92 25.87
CA LEU A 222 3.01 20.69 26.42
C LEU A 222 3.02 19.61 27.52
#